data_b46f77827baa4207caf9efe94cc88396
#
_entry.id   b46f77827baa4207caf9efe94cc88396
#
_cell.length_a   1.000
_cell.length_b   1.000
_cell.length_c   1.000
_cell.angle_alpha   90.00
_cell.angle_beta   90.00
_cell.angle_gamma   90.00
#
_symmetry.space_group_name_H-M   'P 1'
#
loop_
_entity.id
_entity.type
_entity.pdbx_description
1 polymer ?
#
loop_
_entity_poly.entity_id
_entity_poly.type
_entity_poly.pdbx_seq_one_letter_code
_entity_poly.pdbx_strand_id
1 'polypeptide(L)'
;MITREKLEEFRSSRRELAEIRAEIKKAELDGSGTRNGYTIAMYEAIAAERADELERIEIEINHLESADHRRVLRMRYIDGMGIKAIARRMHYSERQTKRILARAIEMIEDAGETDR
;
A
#
# COMPACT_ATOMS: atom_id res chain seq x y z
N MET A 1 13.16 -5.47 4.53
CA MET A 1 13.44 -4.02 4.65
C MET A 1 12.51 -3.24 3.73
N ILE A 2 11.89 -2.18 4.25
CA ILE A 2 11.02 -1.31 3.44
C ILE A 2 11.83 -0.10 2.98
N THR A 3 11.94 0.08 1.66
CA THR A 3 12.62 1.22 1.04
C THR A 3 11.60 2.16 0.42
N ARG A 4 12.05 3.37 0.05
CA ARG A 4 11.20 4.33 -0.67
C ARG A 4 10.67 3.74 -1.97
N GLU A 5 11.51 3.05 -2.73
CA GLU A 5 11.11 2.40 -3.98
C GLU A 5 10.03 1.35 -3.73
N LYS A 6 10.18 0.58 -2.67
CA LYS A 6 9.20 -0.43 -2.28
C LYS A 6 7.86 0.21 -1.94
N LEU A 7 7.88 1.31 -1.18
CA LEU A 7 6.67 2.06 -0.85
C LEU A 7 5.96 2.58 -2.11
N GLU A 8 6.72 3.11 -3.07
CA GLU A 8 6.14 3.60 -4.31
C GLU A 8 5.50 2.47 -5.14
N GLU A 9 6.11 1.28 -5.15
CA GLU A 9 5.53 0.10 -5.79
C GLU A 9 4.18 -0.28 -5.16
N PHE A 10 4.03 -0.09 -3.85
CA PHE A 10 2.80 -0.45 -3.14
C PHE A 10 1.68 0.56 -3.29
N ARG A 11 1.98 1.74 -3.73
CA ARG A 11 1.00 2.81 -3.85
C ARG A 11 -0.23 2.42 -4.67
N SER A 12 -0.04 1.57 -5.67
CA SER A 12 -1.12 1.07 -6.52
C SER A 12 -1.59 -0.34 -6.15
N SER A 13 -0.94 -1.00 -5.21
CA SER A 13 -1.21 -2.41 -4.90
C SER A 13 -2.63 -2.68 -4.42
N ARG A 14 -3.21 -1.76 -3.68
CA ARG A 14 -4.58 -1.91 -3.19
C ARG A 14 -5.57 -1.89 -4.35
N ARG A 15 -5.35 -1.02 -5.33
CA ARG A 15 -6.17 -0.96 -6.54
C ARG A 15 -6.00 -2.21 -7.38
N GLU A 16 -4.75 -2.66 -7.57
CA GLU A 16 -4.45 -3.87 -8.32
C GLU A 16 -5.11 -5.09 -7.70
N LEU A 17 -5.07 -5.19 -6.37
CA LEU A 17 -5.72 -6.27 -5.64
C LEU A 17 -7.24 -6.28 -5.88
N ALA A 18 -7.87 -5.10 -5.83
CA ALA A 18 -9.29 -4.97 -6.11
C ALA A 18 -9.63 -5.39 -7.55
N GLU A 19 -8.79 -5.01 -8.51
CA GLU A 19 -8.96 -5.40 -9.92
C GLU A 19 -8.84 -6.91 -10.11
N ILE A 20 -7.84 -7.53 -9.47
CA ILE A 20 -7.64 -8.98 -9.52
C ILE A 20 -8.86 -9.71 -8.95
N ARG A 21 -9.36 -9.27 -7.81
CA ARG A 21 -10.54 -9.85 -7.17
C ARG A 21 -11.79 -9.71 -8.05
N ALA A 22 -11.91 -8.58 -8.76
CA ALA A 22 -13.00 -8.36 -9.70
C ALA A 22 -12.92 -9.35 -10.89
N GLU A 23 -11.72 -9.62 -11.41
CA GLU A 23 -11.54 -10.58 -12.49
C GLU A 23 -11.88 -12.01 -12.05
N ILE A 24 -11.50 -12.38 -10.83
CA ILE A 24 -11.87 -13.68 -10.25
C ILE A 24 -13.40 -13.82 -10.23
N LYS A 25 -14.07 -12.80 -9.75
CA LYS A 25 -15.53 -12.81 -9.64
C LYS A 25 -16.19 -12.96 -11.02
N LYS A 26 -15.69 -12.27 -12.03
CA LYS A 26 -16.18 -12.37 -13.40
C LYS A 26 -16.00 -13.79 -13.94
N ALA A 27 -14.83 -14.40 -13.73
CA ALA A 27 -14.54 -15.76 -14.17
C ALA A 27 -15.45 -16.78 -13.48
N GLU A 28 -15.78 -16.57 -12.24
CA GLU A 28 -16.74 -17.41 -11.51
C GLU A 28 -18.15 -17.25 -12.04
N LEU A 29 -18.58 -16.02 -12.25
CA LEU A 29 -19.96 -15.71 -12.67
C LEU A 29 -20.27 -16.19 -14.09
N ASP A 30 -19.33 -16.07 -15.02
CA ASP A 30 -19.55 -16.51 -16.41
C ASP A 30 -19.28 -18.00 -16.63
N GLY A 31 -18.79 -18.69 -15.59
CA GLY A 31 -18.53 -20.13 -15.65
C GLY A 31 -17.31 -20.52 -16.45
N SER A 32 -16.56 -19.56 -16.99
CA SER A 32 -15.38 -19.87 -17.83
C SER A 32 -14.21 -20.40 -17.03
N GLY A 33 -14.06 -19.95 -15.77
CA GLY A 33 -12.92 -20.27 -14.93
C GLY A 33 -11.63 -19.61 -15.37
N THR A 34 -11.67 -18.75 -16.40
CA THR A 34 -10.50 -18.04 -16.92
C THR A 34 -10.85 -16.63 -17.36
N ARG A 35 -9.86 -15.72 -17.27
CA ARG A 35 -9.97 -14.36 -17.79
C ARG A 35 -8.58 -13.92 -18.24
N ASN A 36 -8.49 -13.29 -19.41
CA ASN A 36 -7.23 -12.74 -19.90
C ASN A 36 -6.07 -13.76 -19.93
N GLY A 37 -6.38 -15.03 -20.18
CA GLY A 37 -5.37 -16.08 -20.20
C GLY A 37 -4.97 -16.64 -18.83
N TYR A 38 -5.58 -16.16 -17.74
CA TYR A 38 -5.29 -16.62 -16.37
C TYR A 38 -6.45 -17.43 -15.81
N THR A 39 -6.13 -18.52 -15.10
CA THR A 39 -7.13 -19.28 -14.34
C THR A 39 -7.45 -18.57 -13.03
N ILE A 40 -8.56 -18.95 -12.41
CA ILE A 40 -8.93 -18.44 -11.09
C ILE A 40 -7.83 -18.73 -10.08
N ALA A 41 -7.24 -19.93 -10.10
CA ALA A 41 -6.15 -20.29 -9.18
C ALA A 41 -4.93 -19.38 -9.35
N MET A 42 -4.58 -19.01 -10.57
CA MET A 42 -3.47 -18.08 -10.84
C MET A 42 -3.76 -16.69 -10.29
N TYR A 43 -4.97 -16.19 -10.49
CA TYR A 43 -5.37 -14.90 -9.92
C TYR A 43 -5.38 -14.92 -8.39
N GLU A 44 -5.87 -16.02 -7.80
CA GLU A 44 -5.88 -16.16 -6.34
C GLU A 44 -4.48 -16.15 -5.76
N ALA A 45 -3.51 -16.79 -6.43
CA ALA A 45 -2.11 -16.77 -6.00
C ALA A 45 -1.53 -15.35 -6.03
N ILE A 46 -1.80 -14.61 -7.11
CA ILE A 46 -1.35 -13.21 -7.24
C ILE A 46 -2.00 -12.34 -6.16
N ALA A 47 -3.31 -12.53 -5.94
CA ALA A 47 -4.05 -11.76 -4.93
C ALA A 47 -3.50 -12.02 -3.51
N ALA A 48 -3.19 -13.27 -3.18
CA ALA A 48 -2.62 -13.62 -1.89
C ALA A 48 -1.26 -12.97 -1.67
N GLU A 49 -0.40 -12.97 -2.68
CA GLU A 49 0.91 -12.33 -2.62
C GLU A 49 0.79 -10.83 -2.39
N ARG A 50 -0.09 -10.16 -3.13
CA ARG A 50 -0.34 -8.71 -2.98
C ARG A 50 -0.89 -8.38 -1.60
N ALA A 51 -1.83 -9.19 -1.09
CA ALA A 51 -2.40 -8.99 0.23
C ALA A 51 -1.36 -9.13 1.34
N ASP A 52 -0.46 -10.11 1.23
CA ASP A 52 0.62 -10.32 2.21
C ASP A 52 1.60 -9.14 2.22
N GLU A 53 1.93 -8.61 1.06
CA GLU A 53 2.80 -7.44 0.95
C GLU A 53 2.18 -6.21 1.61
N LEU A 54 0.89 -5.96 1.36
CA LEU A 54 0.17 -4.85 1.99
C LEU A 54 0.14 -5.00 3.51
N GLU A 55 -0.10 -6.20 3.99
CA GLU A 55 -0.13 -6.47 5.42
C GLU A 55 1.22 -6.18 6.09
N ARG A 56 2.33 -6.58 5.46
CA ARG A 56 3.67 -6.29 5.98
C ARG A 56 3.93 -4.81 6.12
N ILE A 57 3.53 -4.04 5.11
CA ILE A 57 3.69 -2.58 5.15
C ILE A 57 2.84 -1.97 6.24
N GLU A 58 1.60 -2.41 6.40
CA GLU A 58 0.73 -1.93 7.46
C GLU A 58 1.32 -2.20 8.85
N ILE A 59 1.89 -3.38 9.05
CA ILE A 59 2.53 -3.75 10.32
C ILE A 59 3.71 -2.81 10.60
N GLU A 60 4.58 -2.59 9.61
CA GLU A 60 5.73 -1.70 9.79
C GLU A 60 5.30 -0.25 10.07
N ILE A 61 4.30 0.25 9.37
CA ILE A 61 3.76 1.58 9.62
C ILE A 61 3.22 1.69 11.04
N ASN A 62 2.48 0.68 11.49
CA ASN A 62 1.88 0.70 12.81
C ASN A 62 2.89 0.64 13.95
N HIS A 63 4.12 0.21 13.69
CA HIS A 63 5.20 0.20 14.68
C HIS A 63 5.91 1.54 14.85
N LEU A 64 5.67 2.50 13.96
CA LEU A 64 6.26 3.83 14.10
C LEU A 64 5.67 4.56 15.31
N GLU A 65 6.52 5.26 16.04
CA GLU A 65 6.08 5.98 17.25
C GLU A 65 5.20 7.19 16.97
N SER A 66 5.52 7.95 15.94
CA SER A 66 4.78 9.18 15.63
C SER A 66 3.43 8.89 14.98
N ALA A 67 2.37 9.41 15.57
CA ALA A 67 1.04 9.32 15.00
C ALA A 67 0.95 9.99 13.62
N ASP A 68 1.61 11.13 13.46
CA ASP A 68 1.64 11.84 12.18
C ASP A 68 2.36 11.02 11.10
N HIS A 69 3.46 10.35 11.47
CA HIS A 69 4.18 9.47 10.53
C HIS A 69 3.30 8.31 10.09
N ARG A 70 2.61 7.66 11.03
CA ARG A 70 1.69 6.56 10.71
C ARG A 70 0.59 7.03 9.77
N ARG A 71 -0.03 8.17 10.08
CA ARG A 71 -1.14 8.70 9.28
C ARG A 71 -0.74 9.08 7.86
N VAL A 72 0.38 9.79 7.70
CA VAL A 72 0.83 10.24 6.38
C VAL A 72 1.23 9.05 5.49
N LEU A 73 1.88 8.05 6.06
CA LEU A 73 2.26 6.85 5.31
C LEU A 73 1.04 6.01 4.91
N ARG A 74 0.07 5.84 5.81
CA ARG A 74 -1.17 5.14 5.49
C ARG A 74 -1.92 5.83 4.37
N MET A 75 -2.12 7.12 4.47
CA MET A 75 -2.86 7.89 3.46
C MET A 75 -2.16 7.83 2.10
N ARG A 76 -0.84 7.95 2.08
CA ARG A 76 -0.06 7.99 0.85
C ARG A 76 0.05 6.62 0.18
N TYR A 77 0.42 5.60 0.94
CA TYR A 77 0.82 4.29 0.37
C TYR A 77 -0.24 3.20 0.50
N ILE A 78 -1.09 3.26 1.51
CA ILE A 78 -2.20 2.31 1.63
C ILE A 78 -3.44 2.84 0.91
N ASP A 79 -3.81 4.08 1.17
CA ASP A 79 -5.02 4.69 0.58
C ASP A 79 -4.78 5.34 -0.78
N GLY A 80 -3.52 5.53 -1.18
CA GLY A 80 -3.17 6.09 -2.48
C GLY A 80 -3.46 7.57 -2.67
N MET A 81 -3.57 8.34 -1.58
CA MET A 81 -3.92 9.75 -1.64
C MET A 81 -2.77 10.62 -2.12
N GLY A 82 -3.10 11.70 -2.82
CA GLY A 82 -2.14 12.72 -3.22
C GLY A 82 -1.81 13.67 -2.08
N ILE A 83 -0.70 14.39 -2.22
CA ILE A 83 -0.21 15.31 -1.17
C ILE A 83 -1.25 16.37 -0.77
N LYS A 84 -1.94 16.94 -1.74
CA LYS A 84 -2.97 17.97 -1.46
C LYS A 84 -4.10 17.41 -0.58
N ALA A 85 -4.56 16.22 -0.89
CA ALA A 85 -5.62 15.55 -0.13
C ALA A 85 -5.15 15.21 1.29
N ILE A 86 -3.93 14.72 1.43
CA ILE A 86 -3.34 14.40 2.73
C ILE A 86 -3.21 15.65 3.58
N ALA A 87 -2.65 16.72 3.01
CA ALA A 87 -2.48 17.99 3.71
C ALA A 87 -3.80 18.50 4.25
N ARG A 88 -4.84 18.45 3.44
CA ARG A 88 -6.18 18.88 3.82
C ARG A 88 -6.73 18.03 4.96
N ARG A 89 -6.58 16.72 4.86
CA ARG A 89 -7.07 15.76 5.87
C ARG A 89 -6.35 15.94 7.21
N MET A 90 -5.05 16.23 7.16
CA MET A 90 -4.21 16.39 8.36
C MET A 90 -4.22 17.82 8.90
N HIS A 91 -4.85 18.75 8.21
CA HIS A 91 -4.86 20.18 8.57
C HIS A 91 -3.47 20.81 8.61
N TYR A 92 -2.61 20.41 7.68
CA TYR A 92 -1.28 20.97 7.49
C TYR A 92 -1.16 21.59 6.11
N SER A 93 -0.15 22.44 5.93
CA SER A 93 0.20 22.94 4.60
C SER A 93 0.79 21.80 3.76
N GLU A 94 0.78 21.93 2.44
CA GLU A 94 1.42 20.94 1.56
C GLU A 94 2.91 20.82 1.86
N ARG A 95 3.58 21.95 2.14
CA ARG A 95 5.00 21.98 2.47
C ARG A 95 5.28 21.19 3.75
N GLN A 96 4.49 21.40 4.80
CA GLN A 96 4.63 20.68 6.05
C GLN A 96 4.33 19.21 5.87
N THR A 97 3.30 18.87 5.09
CA THR A 97 2.95 17.48 4.78
C THR A 97 4.09 16.76 4.07
N LYS A 98 4.74 17.42 3.10
CA LYS A 98 5.91 16.86 2.41
C LYS A 98 7.07 16.59 3.36
N ARG A 99 7.31 17.48 4.32
CA ARG A 99 8.36 17.30 5.35
C ARG A 99 8.05 16.12 6.24
N ILE A 100 6.81 16.01 6.70
CA ILE A 100 6.37 14.90 7.54
C ILE A 100 6.50 13.58 6.78
N LEU A 101 6.08 13.55 5.51
CA LEU A 101 6.20 12.36 4.67
C LEU A 101 7.66 11.95 4.48
N ALA A 102 8.54 12.89 4.14
CA ALA A 102 9.97 12.60 3.96
C ALA A 102 10.57 12.02 5.23
N ARG A 103 10.27 12.61 6.39
CA ARG A 103 10.75 12.11 7.68
C ARG A 103 10.18 10.74 8.01
N ALA A 104 8.90 10.52 7.73
CA ALA A 104 8.25 9.24 7.96
C ALA A 104 8.89 8.13 7.12
N ILE A 105 9.24 8.42 5.88
CA ILE A 105 9.94 7.46 5.00
C ILE A 105 11.31 7.11 5.59
N GLU A 106 12.08 8.11 6.05
CA GLU A 106 13.36 7.85 6.70
C GLU A 106 13.18 6.95 7.92
N MET A 107 12.18 7.22 8.73
CA MET A 107 11.93 6.44 9.96
C MET A 107 11.57 4.99 9.65
N ILE A 108 10.77 4.73 8.63
CA ILE A 108 10.38 3.37 8.28
C ILE A 108 11.56 2.61 7.63
N GLU A 109 12.39 3.29 6.87
CA GLU A 109 13.62 2.70 6.31
C GLU A 109 14.60 2.33 7.44
N ASP A 110 14.80 3.23 8.38
CA ASP A 110 15.70 3.02 9.53
C ASP A 110 15.21 1.89 10.43
N ALA A 111 13.90 1.79 10.64
CA ALA A 111 13.31 0.73 11.46
C ALA A 111 13.65 -0.67 10.92
N GLY A 112 13.67 -0.81 9.60
CA GLY A 112 14.05 -2.07 8.95
C GLY A 112 15.51 -2.43 9.16
N GLU A 113 16.39 -1.43 9.27
CA GLU A 113 17.83 -1.64 9.48
C GLU A 113 18.17 -1.97 10.93
N THR A 114 17.42 -1.43 11.88
CA THR A 114 17.68 -1.62 13.32
C THR A 114 17.07 -2.89 13.89
N ASP A 115 16.21 -3.54 13.17
CA ASP A 115 15.46 -4.73 13.61
C ASP A 115 16.22 -6.03 13.32
N ARG A 116 17.50 -6.04 13.61
CA ARG A 116 18.36 -7.21 13.35
C ARG A 116 18.99 -7.75 14.61
#